data_d0a681daa83d6ec14e491fb92019694f
#
_entry.id   d0a681daa83d6ec14e491fb92019694f
#
_cell.length_a   1.000
_cell.length_b   1.000
_cell.length_c   1.000
_cell.angle_alpha   90.00
_cell.angle_beta   90.00
_cell.angle_gamma   90.00
#
_symmetry.space_group_name_H-M   'P 1'
#
loop_
_entity.id
_entity.type
_entity.pdbx_description
1 polymer ?
#
loop_
_entity_poly.entity_id
_entity_poly.type
_entity_poly.pdbx_seq_one_letter_code
_entity_poly.pdbx_strand_id
1 'polypeptide(L)'
;APIETVSREVETRDGDTVVVTTTRPGEFVVCNLASLSLGHLPVEDDAVLRDTVRTAVRALDNVIDLNFYPLPYAELTNRRYRSIGLGVSGYHHMLAKRGIRWESGEHLAFADDVFERINRAAVEASADLAAEKGSYAYFEGSDWQTGAYFEKRGYTSPEWRALAQKVAAQGMRNAYLLAVAPTSSTLSLIHISEPTRR
;
A
#
# COMPACT_ATOMS: atom_id res chain seq x y z
N ALA A 1 12.04 1.74 -15.54
CA ALA A 1 12.81 1.27 -16.69
C ALA A 1 12.29 -0.09 -17.16
N PRO A 2 12.31 -0.44 -18.46
CA PRO A 2 11.92 -1.75 -18.95
C PRO A 2 12.93 -2.83 -18.52
N ILE A 3 12.47 -4.08 -18.49
CA ILE A 3 13.36 -5.24 -18.32
C ILE A 3 14.03 -5.51 -19.67
N GLU A 4 15.34 -5.63 -19.68
CA GLU A 4 16.14 -5.82 -20.91
C GLU A 4 16.99 -7.07 -20.77
N THR A 5 16.90 -8.00 -21.73
CA THR A 5 17.84 -9.11 -21.85
C THR A 5 19.12 -8.63 -22.48
N VAL A 6 20.23 -8.71 -21.76
CA VAL A 6 21.56 -8.22 -22.19
C VAL A 6 22.29 -9.30 -22.98
N SER A 7 22.26 -10.56 -22.51
CA SER A 7 22.88 -11.69 -23.20
C SER A 7 22.13 -13.00 -22.94
N ARG A 8 22.35 -13.96 -23.85
CA ARG A 8 21.99 -15.38 -23.67
C ARG A 8 23.18 -16.22 -24.07
N GLU A 9 23.60 -17.08 -23.19
CA GLU A 9 24.76 -17.95 -23.37
C GLU A 9 24.33 -19.39 -23.12
N VAL A 10 24.90 -20.33 -23.88
CA VAL A 10 24.67 -21.76 -23.68
C VAL A 10 25.94 -22.33 -23.04
N GLU A 11 25.77 -22.92 -21.87
CA GLU A 11 26.87 -23.49 -21.10
C GLU A 11 26.60 -24.96 -20.81
N THR A 12 27.65 -25.72 -20.52
CA THR A 12 27.52 -27.05 -19.95
C THR A 12 27.90 -27.01 -18.47
N ARG A 13 26.97 -27.38 -17.60
CA ARG A 13 27.19 -27.48 -16.16
C ARG A 13 26.78 -28.86 -15.68
N ASP A 14 27.69 -29.53 -14.96
CA ASP A 14 27.46 -30.88 -14.39
C ASP A 14 26.97 -31.92 -15.43
N GLY A 15 27.37 -31.76 -16.71
CA GLY A 15 26.97 -32.63 -17.82
C GLY A 15 25.68 -32.23 -18.53
N ASP A 16 24.96 -31.24 -18.03
CA ASP A 16 23.72 -30.75 -18.62
C ASP A 16 23.94 -29.47 -19.44
N THR A 17 23.16 -29.30 -20.48
CA THR A 17 23.13 -28.06 -21.25
C THR A 17 22.20 -27.06 -20.57
N VAL A 18 22.75 -25.92 -20.17
CA VAL A 18 21.98 -24.83 -19.53
C VAL A 18 22.03 -23.56 -20.39
N VAL A 19 20.94 -22.81 -20.40
CA VAL A 19 20.87 -21.50 -21.03
C VAL A 19 20.93 -20.44 -19.94
N VAL A 20 21.99 -19.65 -19.92
CA VAL A 20 22.18 -18.54 -19.02
C VAL A 20 21.65 -17.25 -19.68
N THR A 21 20.69 -16.61 -19.05
CA THR A 21 20.14 -15.34 -19.52
C THR A 21 20.54 -14.23 -18.55
N THR A 22 21.35 -13.29 -19.02
CA THR A 22 21.65 -12.08 -18.25
C THR A 22 20.62 -11.00 -18.55
N THR A 23 19.98 -10.51 -17.50
CA THR A 23 18.92 -9.52 -17.62
C THR A 23 19.29 -8.27 -16.82
N ARG A 24 19.22 -7.10 -17.45
CA ARG A 24 19.20 -5.84 -16.71
C ARG A 24 17.80 -5.68 -16.12
N PRO A 25 17.67 -5.70 -14.78
CA PRO A 25 16.36 -5.58 -14.16
C PRO A 25 15.82 -4.18 -14.39
N GLY A 26 14.63 -4.10 -14.97
CA GLY A 26 13.84 -2.88 -14.94
C GLY A 26 13.12 -2.74 -13.60
N GLU A 27 12.02 -2.02 -13.60
CA GLU A 27 11.13 -1.91 -12.45
C GLU A 27 9.88 -2.75 -12.69
N PHE A 28 9.75 -3.82 -11.94
CA PHE A 28 8.64 -4.74 -12.04
C PHE A 28 7.95 -4.86 -10.67
N VAL A 29 6.86 -4.14 -10.50
CA VAL A 29 6.11 -4.09 -9.25
C VAL A 29 5.08 -5.22 -9.20
N VAL A 30 5.04 -5.93 -8.09
CA VAL A 30 3.98 -6.88 -7.75
C VAL A 30 3.05 -6.24 -6.73
N CYS A 31 1.75 -6.34 -6.96
CA CYS A 31 0.74 -5.78 -6.06
C CYS A 31 0.76 -6.45 -4.70
N ASN A 32 0.72 -5.64 -3.64
CA ASN A 32 0.55 -6.05 -2.24
C ASN A 32 -0.57 -5.20 -1.65
N LEU A 33 -1.78 -5.77 -1.62
CA LEU A 33 -3.03 -5.04 -1.41
C LEU A 33 -3.81 -5.58 -0.21
N ALA A 34 -4.48 -4.69 0.50
CA ALA A 34 -5.49 -5.01 1.50
C ALA A 34 -6.63 -3.98 1.45
N SER A 35 -7.77 -4.32 2.02
CA SER A 35 -8.94 -3.43 2.08
C SER A 35 -9.56 -3.42 3.47
N LEU A 36 -9.76 -2.23 4.03
CA LEU A 36 -10.50 -2.02 5.27
C LEU A 36 -12.00 -2.21 5.01
N SER A 37 -12.68 -3.01 5.82
CA SER A 37 -14.13 -3.20 5.71
C SER A 37 -14.88 -2.07 6.43
N LEU A 38 -15.13 -0.95 5.73
CA LEU A 38 -15.71 0.25 6.32
C LEU A 38 -17.14 0.06 6.88
N GLY A 39 -17.89 -0.88 6.32
CA GLY A 39 -19.22 -1.22 6.83
C GLY A 39 -19.21 -1.82 8.24
N HIS A 40 -18.06 -2.30 8.72
CA HIS A 40 -17.87 -2.93 10.02
C HIS A 40 -16.91 -2.17 10.93
N LEU A 41 -16.08 -1.27 10.37
CA LEU A 41 -15.13 -0.47 11.12
C LEU A 41 -15.83 0.76 11.73
N PRO A 42 -15.70 1.02 13.05
CA PRO A 42 -16.24 2.23 13.68
C PRO A 42 -15.32 3.43 13.31
N VAL A 43 -15.53 3.98 12.12
CA VAL A 43 -14.70 5.07 11.57
C VAL A 43 -14.80 6.38 12.36
N GLU A 44 -15.77 6.52 13.24
CA GLU A 44 -15.93 7.66 14.17
C GLU A 44 -14.91 7.61 15.32
N ASP A 45 -14.46 6.43 15.68
CA ASP A 45 -13.45 6.24 16.71
C ASP A 45 -12.05 6.36 16.08
N ASP A 46 -11.44 7.52 16.25
CA ASP A 46 -10.11 7.82 15.72
C ASP A 46 -9.03 6.87 16.23
N ALA A 47 -9.15 6.40 17.47
CA ALA A 47 -8.15 5.48 18.03
C ALA A 47 -8.25 4.11 17.35
N VAL A 48 -9.45 3.58 17.19
CA VAL A 48 -9.70 2.31 16.52
C VAL A 48 -9.32 2.39 15.03
N LEU A 49 -9.71 3.48 14.35
CA LEU A 49 -9.35 3.69 12.95
C LEU A 49 -7.82 3.71 12.76
N ARG A 50 -7.13 4.52 13.56
CA ARG A 50 -5.67 4.66 13.50
C ARG A 50 -4.96 3.34 13.80
N ASP A 51 -5.38 2.61 14.83
CA ASP A 51 -4.77 1.33 15.20
C ASP A 51 -4.99 0.26 14.14
N THR A 52 -6.19 0.22 13.55
CA THR A 52 -6.50 -0.69 12.43
C THR A 52 -5.64 -0.38 11.20
N VAL A 53 -5.53 0.88 10.81
CA VAL A 53 -4.70 1.31 9.68
C VAL A 53 -3.22 0.99 9.95
N ARG A 54 -2.72 1.30 11.15
CA ARG A 54 -1.34 0.99 11.56
C ARG A 54 -1.04 -0.49 11.47
N THR A 55 -1.96 -1.33 11.93
CA THR A 55 -1.83 -2.79 11.87
C THR A 55 -1.82 -3.28 10.42
N ALA A 56 -2.70 -2.75 9.57
CA ALA A 56 -2.76 -3.12 8.15
C ALA A 56 -1.50 -2.70 7.39
N VAL A 57 -1.00 -1.48 7.61
CA VAL A 57 0.25 -1.00 6.99
C VAL A 57 1.44 -1.87 7.41
N ARG A 58 1.57 -2.19 8.70
CA ARG A 58 2.61 -3.09 9.20
C ARG A 58 2.50 -4.50 8.61
N ALA A 59 1.30 -5.04 8.53
CA ALA A 59 1.08 -6.37 7.94
C ALA A 59 1.49 -6.40 6.48
N LEU A 60 1.09 -5.40 5.69
CA LEU A 60 1.47 -5.27 4.28
C LEU A 60 2.99 -5.08 4.10
N ASP A 61 3.65 -4.28 4.95
CA ASP A 61 5.10 -4.13 4.93
C ASP A 61 5.82 -5.45 5.22
N ASN A 62 5.34 -6.21 6.21
CA ASN A 62 5.91 -7.50 6.55
C ASN A 62 5.76 -8.53 5.41
N VAL A 63 4.64 -8.51 4.68
CA VAL A 63 4.42 -9.39 3.52
C VAL A 63 5.51 -9.20 2.47
N ILE A 64 6.01 -7.99 2.25
CA ILE A 64 7.12 -7.73 1.30
C ILE A 64 8.37 -8.55 1.66
N ASP A 65 8.65 -8.69 2.95
CA ASP A 65 9.82 -9.43 3.43
C ASP A 65 9.62 -10.95 3.47
N LEU A 66 8.39 -11.39 3.76
CA LEU A 66 8.04 -12.80 3.94
C LEU A 66 7.63 -13.49 2.63
N ASN A 67 7.29 -12.72 1.61
CA ASN A 67 6.78 -13.26 0.34
C ASN A 67 7.87 -14.01 -0.44
N PHE A 68 7.46 -15.07 -1.13
CA PHE A 68 8.28 -15.74 -2.13
C PHE A 68 8.16 -15.02 -3.48
N TYR A 69 9.29 -14.65 -4.06
CA TYR A 69 9.36 -13.99 -5.37
C TYR A 69 9.94 -14.95 -6.41
N PRO A 70 9.13 -15.51 -7.31
CA PRO A 70 9.64 -16.40 -8.37
C PRO A 70 10.53 -15.67 -9.39
N LEU A 71 10.40 -14.32 -9.45
CA LEU A 71 11.15 -13.46 -10.36
C LEU A 71 12.07 -12.53 -9.56
N PRO A 72 13.40 -12.67 -9.65
CA PRO A 72 14.34 -11.86 -8.85
C PRO A 72 14.20 -10.35 -9.06
N TYR A 73 13.84 -9.91 -10.26
CA TYR A 73 13.62 -8.49 -10.53
C TYR A 73 12.34 -7.93 -9.88
N ALA A 74 11.32 -8.77 -9.66
CA ALA A 74 10.15 -8.39 -8.88
C ALA A 74 10.50 -8.20 -7.41
N GLU A 75 11.28 -9.12 -6.83
CA GLU A 75 11.80 -8.98 -5.47
C GLU A 75 12.60 -7.69 -5.31
N LEU A 76 13.55 -7.45 -6.23
CA LEU A 76 14.42 -6.28 -6.21
C LEU A 76 13.59 -4.97 -6.19
N THR A 77 12.59 -4.86 -7.07
CA THR A 77 11.73 -3.68 -7.15
C THR A 77 10.87 -3.52 -5.90
N ASN A 78 10.21 -4.59 -5.46
CA ASN A 78 9.33 -4.52 -4.29
C ASN A 78 10.11 -4.19 -3.01
N ARG A 79 11.30 -4.73 -2.80
CA ARG A 79 12.15 -4.40 -1.65
C ARG A 79 12.70 -2.98 -1.68
N ARG A 80 12.96 -2.40 -2.87
CA ARG A 80 13.46 -1.03 -3.03
C ARG A 80 12.40 0.02 -2.75
N TYR A 81 11.21 -0.15 -3.30
CA TYR A 81 10.11 0.82 -3.16
C TYR A 81 9.22 0.52 -1.95
N ARG A 82 9.14 -0.72 -1.54
CA ARG A 82 8.24 -1.19 -0.47
C ARG A 82 6.80 -0.69 -0.67
N SER A 83 6.33 -0.72 -1.91
CA SER A 83 4.99 -0.23 -2.27
C SER A 83 3.92 -1.15 -1.71
N ILE A 84 2.95 -0.56 -1.03
CA ILE A 84 1.74 -1.22 -0.54
C ILE A 84 0.52 -0.48 -1.05
N GLY A 85 -0.63 -1.14 -1.04
CA GLY A 85 -1.89 -0.54 -1.43
C GLY A 85 -2.98 -0.90 -0.43
N LEU A 86 -3.11 -0.10 0.62
CA LEU A 86 -4.23 -0.19 1.54
C LEU A 86 -5.42 0.56 0.96
N GLY A 87 -6.51 -0.13 0.73
CA GLY A 87 -7.76 0.42 0.23
C GLY A 87 -8.92 0.17 1.18
N VAL A 88 -10.11 0.28 0.64
CA VAL A 88 -11.36 0.12 1.38
C VAL A 88 -12.36 -0.75 0.62
N SER A 89 -13.23 -1.43 1.37
CA SER A 89 -14.43 -2.10 0.88
C SER A 89 -15.63 -1.71 1.74
N GLY A 90 -16.85 -1.98 1.27
CA GLY A 90 -18.04 -1.72 2.05
C GLY A 90 -18.35 -0.23 2.29
N TYR A 91 -17.81 0.67 1.45
CA TYR A 91 -18.04 2.12 1.58
C TYR A 91 -19.55 2.45 1.45
N HIS A 92 -20.23 1.92 0.43
CA HIS A 92 -21.66 2.11 0.26
C HIS A 92 -22.46 1.53 1.45
N HIS A 93 -22.05 0.38 1.98
CA HIS A 93 -22.65 -0.19 3.20
C HIS A 93 -22.53 0.75 4.40
N MET A 94 -21.37 1.40 4.55
CA MET A 94 -21.15 2.40 5.59
C MET A 94 -22.07 3.62 5.43
N LEU A 95 -22.25 4.14 4.20
CA LEU A 95 -23.16 5.24 3.92
C LEU A 95 -24.61 4.86 4.23
N ALA A 96 -25.04 3.66 3.80
CA ALA A 96 -26.39 3.16 4.06
C ALA A 96 -26.69 3.05 5.55
N LYS A 97 -25.75 2.55 6.34
CA LYS A 97 -25.89 2.49 7.81
C LYS A 97 -26.09 3.85 8.46
N ARG A 98 -25.57 4.91 7.86
CA ARG A 98 -25.64 6.29 8.35
C ARG A 98 -26.80 7.08 7.76
N GLY A 99 -27.52 6.52 6.81
CA GLY A 99 -28.57 7.21 6.09
C GLY A 99 -28.05 8.32 5.16
N ILE A 100 -26.74 8.29 4.85
CA ILE A 100 -26.11 9.27 3.92
C ILE A 100 -26.45 8.88 2.49
N ARG A 101 -27.13 9.80 1.79
CA ARG A 101 -27.55 9.56 0.41
C ARG A 101 -26.34 9.68 -0.54
N TRP A 102 -26.20 8.71 -1.43
CA TRP A 102 -25.23 8.75 -2.52
C TRP A 102 -25.36 10.03 -3.37
N GLU A 103 -24.23 10.59 -3.78
CA GLU A 103 -24.14 11.85 -4.57
C GLU A 103 -24.68 13.11 -3.87
N SER A 104 -24.94 13.08 -2.55
CA SER A 104 -25.27 14.27 -1.78
C SER A 104 -24.02 15.08 -1.41
N GLY A 105 -24.20 16.37 -1.06
CA GLY A 105 -23.12 17.17 -0.50
C GLY A 105 -22.57 16.60 0.82
N GLU A 106 -23.43 16.00 1.65
CA GLU A 106 -23.04 15.29 2.86
C GLU A 106 -22.14 14.08 2.55
N HIS A 107 -22.46 13.32 1.50
CA HIS A 107 -21.63 12.20 1.06
C HIS A 107 -20.22 12.67 0.68
N LEU A 108 -20.09 13.75 -0.08
CA LEU A 108 -18.79 14.28 -0.49
C LEU A 108 -17.95 14.73 0.70
N ALA A 109 -18.55 15.47 1.64
CA ALA A 109 -17.88 15.91 2.86
C ALA A 109 -17.47 14.73 3.75
N PHE A 110 -18.33 13.73 3.88
CA PHE A 110 -18.04 12.52 4.65
C PHE A 110 -16.93 11.67 4.01
N ALA A 111 -16.93 11.57 2.68
CA ALA A 111 -15.85 10.88 1.96
C ALA A 111 -14.51 11.56 2.21
N ASP A 112 -14.46 12.88 2.05
CA ASP A 112 -13.24 13.66 2.25
C ASP A 112 -12.67 13.44 3.66
N ASP A 113 -13.50 13.59 4.70
CA ASP A 113 -13.11 13.38 6.09
C ASP A 113 -12.55 11.97 6.34
N VAL A 114 -13.28 10.93 5.96
CA VAL A 114 -12.88 9.54 6.24
C VAL A 114 -11.59 9.17 5.51
N PHE A 115 -11.47 9.54 4.23
CA PHE A 115 -10.27 9.21 3.45
C PHE A 115 -9.07 10.06 3.86
N GLU A 116 -9.26 11.31 4.29
CA GLU A 116 -8.18 12.11 4.87
C GLU A 116 -7.62 11.45 6.14
N ARG A 117 -8.49 11.01 7.06
CA ARG A 117 -8.06 10.36 8.32
C ARG A 117 -7.36 9.02 8.07
N ILE A 118 -7.86 8.21 7.12
CA ILE A 118 -7.18 6.97 6.72
C ILE A 118 -5.79 7.28 6.14
N ASN A 119 -5.70 8.28 5.26
CA ASN A 119 -4.43 8.67 4.66
C ASN A 119 -3.43 9.16 5.71
N ARG A 120 -3.86 10.03 6.62
CA ARG A 120 -3.03 10.55 7.70
C ARG A 120 -2.50 9.42 8.60
N ALA A 121 -3.37 8.49 8.99
CA ALA A 121 -2.98 7.33 9.78
C ALA A 121 -2.00 6.40 9.04
N ALA A 122 -2.16 6.22 7.72
CA ALA A 122 -1.25 5.41 6.92
C ALA A 122 0.14 6.05 6.78
N VAL A 123 0.19 7.37 6.54
CA VAL A 123 1.46 8.12 6.49
C VAL A 123 2.17 8.08 7.84
N GLU A 124 1.45 8.29 8.94
CA GLU A 124 2.00 8.20 10.29
C GLU A 124 2.57 6.80 10.57
N ALA A 125 1.82 5.75 10.26
CA ALA A 125 2.25 4.36 10.45
C ALA A 125 3.51 4.03 9.64
N SER A 126 3.61 4.50 8.40
CA SER A 126 4.79 4.28 7.57
C SER A 126 6.01 5.05 8.05
N ALA A 127 5.83 6.27 8.59
CA ALA A 127 6.92 7.02 9.22
C ALA A 127 7.41 6.33 10.50
N ASP A 128 6.51 5.80 11.34
CA ASP A 128 6.88 5.01 12.52
C ASP A 128 7.65 3.74 12.15
N LEU A 129 7.23 3.05 11.09
CA LEU A 129 7.95 1.90 10.56
C LEU A 129 9.32 2.28 9.99
N ALA A 130 9.47 3.47 9.40
CA ALA A 130 10.76 3.94 8.93
C ALA A 130 11.73 4.21 10.09
N ALA A 131 11.25 4.75 11.20
CA ALA A 131 12.05 4.92 12.43
C ALA A 131 12.49 3.57 13.03
N GLU A 132 11.64 2.53 12.91
CA GLU A 132 11.91 1.19 13.44
C GLU A 132 12.82 0.36 12.52
N LYS A 133 12.59 0.40 11.20
CA LYS A 133 13.17 -0.52 10.20
C LYS A 133 13.96 0.14 9.08
N GLY A 134 14.06 1.47 9.09
CA GLY A 134 14.67 2.25 8.00
C GLY A 134 13.70 2.59 6.86
N SER A 135 14.03 3.63 6.13
CA SER A 135 13.26 4.11 4.97
C SER A 135 13.40 3.19 3.76
N TYR A 136 12.47 3.30 2.80
CA TYR A 136 12.65 2.69 1.49
C TYR A 136 13.83 3.32 0.73
N ALA A 137 14.42 2.55 -0.23
CA ALA A 137 15.72 2.89 -0.82
C ALA A 137 15.77 4.24 -1.58
N TYR A 138 14.64 4.71 -2.09
CA TYR A 138 14.56 5.96 -2.88
C TYR A 138 13.83 7.08 -2.11
N PHE A 139 13.93 7.07 -0.79
CA PHE A 139 13.32 8.12 0.03
C PHE A 139 14.00 9.48 -0.20
N GLU A 140 15.33 9.48 -0.31
CA GLU A 140 16.10 10.70 -0.53
C GLU A 140 15.75 11.35 -1.88
N GLY A 141 15.44 12.64 -1.86
CA GLY A 141 14.97 13.40 -3.02
C GLY A 141 13.51 13.14 -3.43
N SER A 142 12.80 12.26 -2.73
CA SER A 142 11.38 11.98 -3.02
C SER A 142 10.43 13.11 -2.61
N ASP A 143 9.23 13.09 -3.16
CA ASP A 143 8.14 13.99 -2.75
C ASP A 143 7.82 13.89 -1.24
N TRP A 144 8.12 12.78 -0.60
CA TRP A 144 7.99 12.61 0.84
C TRP A 144 9.02 13.43 1.62
N GLN A 145 10.28 13.31 1.23
CA GLN A 145 11.36 14.04 1.91
C GLN A 145 11.28 15.54 1.68
N THR A 146 10.97 15.95 0.45
CA THR A 146 10.89 17.38 0.09
C THR A 146 9.65 18.07 0.59
N GLY A 147 8.63 17.31 1.04
CA GLY A 147 7.34 17.84 1.43
C GLY A 147 6.35 18.06 0.27
N ALA A 148 6.78 17.88 -0.97
CA ALA A 148 5.95 18.09 -2.15
C ALA A 148 4.67 17.22 -2.17
N TYR A 149 4.70 16.05 -1.51
CA TYR A 149 3.51 15.23 -1.31
C TYR A 149 2.38 15.99 -0.61
N PHE A 150 2.71 16.72 0.46
CA PHE A 150 1.74 17.47 1.27
C PHE A 150 1.28 18.73 0.55
N GLU A 151 2.20 19.45 -0.09
CA GLU A 151 1.90 20.67 -0.85
C GLU A 151 0.96 20.40 -2.02
N LYS A 152 1.24 19.41 -2.85
CA LYS A 152 0.43 19.02 -4.01
C LYS A 152 -1.02 18.66 -3.64
N ARG A 153 -1.27 18.25 -2.40
CA ARG A 153 -2.59 17.88 -1.87
C ARG A 153 -3.26 18.96 -1.04
N GLY A 154 -2.57 20.08 -0.80
CA GLY A 154 -3.11 21.17 0.01
C GLY A 154 -3.24 20.82 1.50
N TYR A 155 -2.44 19.90 2.00
CA TYR A 155 -2.46 19.46 3.40
C TYR A 155 -1.77 20.49 4.30
N THR A 156 -2.52 21.49 4.76
CA THR A 156 -1.99 22.66 5.48
C THR A 156 -2.41 22.76 6.94
N SER A 157 -3.20 21.81 7.45
CA SER A 157 -3.59 21.82 8.88
C SER A 157 -2.38 21.64 9.80
N PRO A 158 -2.48 22.03 11.08
CA PRO A 158 -1.40 21.83 12.06
C PRO A 158 -0.95 20.37 12.17
N GLU A 159 -1.90 19.44 12.11
CA GLU A 159 -1.65 17.99 12.19
C GLU A 159 -0.85 17.51 10.96
N TRP A 160 -1.21 17.96 9.77
CA TRP A 160 -0.48 17.62 8.55
C TRP A 160 0.92 18.24 8.52
N ARG A 161 1.09 19.46 9.04
CA ARG A 161 2.42 20.08 9.15
C ARG A 161 3.31 19.33 10.13
N ALA A 162 2.77 18.93 11.28
CA ALA A 162 3.51 18.11 12.25
C ALA A 162 3.91 16.75 11.65
N LEU A 163 2.99 16.12 10.90
CA LEU A 163 3.28 14.86 10.23
C LEU A 163 4.32 15.02 9.10
N ALA A 164 4.28 16.10 8.33
CA ALA A 164 5.29 16.40 7.33
C ALA A 164 6.69 16.55 7.95
N GLN A 165 6.80 17.25 9.09
CA GLN A 165 8.05 17.35 9.86
C GLN A 165 8.51 16.00 10.38
N LYS A 166 7.60 15.17 10.89
CA LYS A 166 7.90 13.80 11.33
C LYS A 166 8.45 12.97 10.17
N VAL A 167 7.79 13.00 9.00
CA VAL A 167 8.23 12.29 7.78
C VAL A 167 9.62 12.76 7.33
N ALA A 168 9.86 14.07 7.31
CA ALA A 168 11.17 14.61 6.93
C ALA A 168 12.29 14.15 7.90
N ALA A 169 11.99 14.00 9.19
CA ALA A 169 12.94 13.61 10.21
C ALA A 169 13.15 12.09 10.31
N GLN A 170 12.09 11.29 10.20
CA GLN A 170 12.11 9.85 10.41
C GLN A 170 12.20 9.05 9.12
N GLY A 171 11.80 9.64 7.99
CA GLY A 171 11.67 8.95 6.71
C GLY A 171 10.30 8.33 6.47
N MET A 172 10.20 7.58 5.38
CA MET A 172 9.02 6.75 5.02
C MET A 172 9.46 5.32 4.74
N ARG A 173 8.76 4.36 5.31
CA ARG A 173 9.03 2.93 5.06
C ARG A 173 8.58 2.48 3.67
N ASN A 174 7.48 3.05 3.17
CA ASN A 174 6.80 2.64 1.96
C ASN A 174 6.70 3.83 0.98
N ALA A 175 7.06 3.64 -0.28
CA ALA A 175 6.98 4.69 -1.31
C ALA A 175 5.52 5.03 -1.67
N TYR A 176 4.63 4.02 -1.67
CA TYR A 176 3.20 4.16 -1.91
C TYR A 176 2.43 3.43 -0.82
N LEU A 177 1.30 3.99 -0.37
CA LEU A 177 0.54 3.51 0.77
C LEU A 177 -0.87 3.07 0.43
N LEU A 178 -1.58 3.85 -0.38
CA LEU A 178 -3.00 3.68 -0.60
C LEU A 178 -3.31 3.29 -2.04
N ALA A 179 -4.23 2.33 -2.19
CA ALA A 179 -4.83 1.97 -3.46
C ALA A 179 -6.21 1.35 -3.23
N VAL A 180 -7.21 1.81 -3.97
CA VAL A 180 -8.54 1.17 -3.95
C VAL A 180 -8.51 0.02 -4.94
N ALA A 181 -8.35 -1.18 -4.42
CA ALA A 181 -8.32 -2.41 -5.21
C ALA A 181 -9.73 -2.85 -5.63
N PRO A 182 -9.89 -3.55 -6.77
CA PRO A 182 -11.14 -4.22 -7.10
C PRO A 182 -11.36 -5.37 -6.11
N THR A 183 -12.49 -5.33 -5.37
CA THR A 183 -12.79 -6.29 -4.30
C THR A 183 -13.75 -7.42 -4.72
N SER A 184 -14.17 -7.46 -5.97
CA SER A 184 -15.10 -8.47 -6.50
C SER A 184 -14.58 -9.90 -6.38
N SER A 185 -13.30 -10.12 -6.63
CA SER A 185 -12.67 -11.45 -6.49
C SER A 185 -12.61 -11.94 -5.04
N THR A 186 -12.54 -11.05 -4.07
CA THR A 186 -12.60 -11.39 -2.64
C THR A 186 -13.94 -11.98 -2.28
N LEU A 187 -15.05 -11.40 -2.79
CA LEU A 187 -16.40 -11.94 -2.62
C LEU A 187 -16.58 -13.29 -3.32
N SER A 188 -15.98 -13.46 -4.50
CA SER A 188 -15.99 -14.73 -5.24
C SER A 188 -15.35 -15.86 -4.44
N LEU A 189 -14.22 -15.60 -3.78
CA LEU A 189 -13.54 -16.59 -2.93
C LEU A 189 -14.38 -17.00 -1.73
N ILE A 190 -15.10 -16.08 -1.09
CA ILE A 190 -16.00 -16.37 0.01
C ILE A 190 -17.14 -17.29 -0.46
N HIS A 191 -17.72 -17.05 -1.63
CA HIS A 191 -18.77 -17.88 -2.20
C HIS A 191 -18.30 -19.26 -2.65
N ILE A 192 -17.05 -19.40 -3.08
CA ILE A 192 -16.46 -20.70 -3.46
C ILE A 192 -16.13 -21.56 -2.23
N SER A 193 -15.79 -20.93 -1.13
CA SER A 193 -15.41 -21.63 0.11
C SER A 193 -16.59 -22.04 0.99
N GLU A 194 -17.79 -21.53 0.75
CA GLU A 194 -18.98 -22.03 1.44
C GLU A 194 -19.42 -23.37 0.84
N PRO A 195 -19.39 -24.47 1.62
CA PRO A 195 -20.00 -25.72 1.17
C PRO A 195 -21.50 -25.44 0.96
N THR A 196 -21.96 -25.65 -0.26
CA THR A 196 -23.39 -25.64 -0.57
C THR A 196 -24.07 -26.59 0.41
N ARG A 197 -24.68 -26.07 1.45
CA ARG A 197 -25.62 -26.82 2.29
C ARG A 197 -26.83 -27.13 1.41
N ARG A 198 -26.89 -28.38 0.94
CA ARG A 198 -28.11 -28.99 0.44
C ARG A 198 -28.94 -29.45 1.61
#